data_dbb6d65745b2f1766ba0b549dd89ba8e
#
_entry.id   dbb6d65745b2f1766ba0b549dd89ba8e
#
_cell.length_a   1.000
_cell.length_b   1.000
_cell.length_c   1.000
_cell.angle_alpha   90.00
_cell.angle_beta   90.00
_cell.angle_gamma   90.00
#
_symmetry.space_group_name_H-M   'P 1'
#
loop_
_entity.id
_entity.type
_entity.pdbx_description
1 polymer ?
#
loop_
_entity_poly.entity_id
_entity_poly.type
_entity_poly.pdbx_seq_one_letter_code
_entity_poly.pdbx_strand_id
1 'polypeptide(L)'
;MQHKAGTIVGGKRLNPFERFLTLWVGLCMVIGVLLGKALPGFIDAMRRLEFGEGSQINVPIAVLIWLMITPMMMKVDFAAIRNVGRRPRGLLVTLFVNWLVKPFSMALIAYLFFRYVFGAWISPEEASQYIAGSIILAAAPCTAMVFVWSYLTDGDPAYTLVQVSVNDLIMLVLFAPIVRFLVSGASSLDVPFHVLLYSVIVFIVIPLTAGVILRRYFIRRRGAVWFEQVLLPRFAPVSMGALLATLVLIFGFQADNITQKFFHVVLIAVPILIQVYFNSSLTYGLMRLFGVEYAVAAPGALIGASNFFELAVATAIALFGPSSGAALATVVGVLIEVPVMLSVCAVCNRTRHWFAVSPAGARGAGEALAETVRR
;
A
#
# COMPACT_ATOMS: atom_id res chain seq x y z
N MET A 1 35.01 -16.98 -16.95
CA MET A 1 34.26 -16.33 -15.85
C MET A 1 32.78 -16.35 -16.23
N GLN A 2 32.01 -17.24 -15.60
CA GLN A 2 30.60 -17.49 -15.93
C GLN A 2 29.72 -16.39 -15.35
N HIS A 3 29.09 -15.60 -16.21
CA HIS A 3 28.00 -14.70 -15.80
C HIS A 3 26.78 -15.55 -15.43
N LYS A 4 26.42 -15.55 -14.14
CA LYS A 4 25.15 -16.11 -13.67
C LYS A 4 23.99 -15.31 -14.27
N ALA A 5 23.23 -15.98 -15.12
CA ALA A 5 21.99 -15.44 -15.71
C ALA A 5 20.96 -15.16 -14.60
N GLY A 6 20.77 -13.91 -14.27
CA GLY A 6 19.66 -13.47 -13.42
C GLY A 6 18.37 -13.40 -14.26
N THR A 7 17.29 -13.89 -13.74
CA THR A 7 15.96 -13.88 -14.38
C THR A 7 15.55 -12.43 -14.70
N ILE A 8 15.48 -12.10 -15.97
CA ILE A 8 15.11 -10.76 -16.46
C ILE A 8 13.59 -10.69 -16.50
N VAL A 9 13.00 -9.97 -15.60
CA VAL A 9 11.62 -9.50 -15.72
C VAL A 9 11.71 -8.08 -16.32
N GLY A 10 11.43 -7.94 -17.60
CA GLY A 10 11.32 -6.64 -18.25
C GLY A 10 12.61 -5.80 -18.34
N GLY A 11 13.81 -6.39 -18.49
CA GLY A 11 15.04 -5.65 -18.81
C GLY A 11 15.61 -4.69 -17.75
N LYS A 12 14.92 -4.39 -16.67
CA LYS A 12 15.39 -3.52 -15.59
C LYS A 12 16.03 -4.30 -14.45
N ARG A 13 17.19 -3.81 -13.96
CA ARG A 13 17.85 -4.38 -12.76
C ARG A 13 17.15 -3.85 -11.51
N LEU A 14 16.36 -4.70 -10.87
CA LEU A 14 15.84 -4.45 -9.54
C LEU A 14 16.98 -4.41 -8.52
N ASN A 15 16.85 -3.56 -7.52
CA ASN A 15 17.65 -3.67 -6.31
C ASN A 15 17.44 -5.06 -5.69
N PRO A 16 18.46 -5.69 -5.07
CA PRO A 16 18.32 -7.00 -4.43
C PRO A 16 17.15 -7.05 -3.43
N PHE A 17 16.87 -5.94 -2.76
CA PHE A 17 15.75 -5.82 -1.83
C PHE A 17 14.39 -5.94 -2.56
N GLU A 18 14.17 -5.17 -3.61
CA GLU A 18 12.92 -5.18 -4.39
C GLU A 18 12.68 -6.53 -5.07
N ARG A 19 13.76 -7.17 -5.51
CA ARG A 19 13.71 -8.49 -6.15
C ARG A 19 13.21 -9.59 -5.20
N PHE A 20 13.58 -9.52 -3.94
CA PHE A 20 13.25 -10.52 -2.93
C PHE A 20 12.26 -10.01 -1.88
N LEU A 21 11.45 -9.00 -2.23
CA LEU A 21 10.54 -8.35 -1.30
C LEU A 21 9.57 -9.34 -0.62
N THR A 22 8.99 -10.28 -1.37
CA THR A 22 8.15 -11.35 -0.80
C THR A 22 8.91 -12.19 0.22
N LEU A 23 10.19 -12.50 -0.06
CA LEU A 23 11.05 -13.23 0.87
C LEU A 23 11.32 -12.43 2.14
N TRP A 24 11.59 -11.12 2.00
CA TRP A 24 11.79 -10.23 3.15
C TRP A 24 10.54 -10.13 4.03
N VAL A 25 9.35 -9.99 3.43
CA VAL A 25 8.08 -9.97 4.17
C VAL A 25 7.86 -11.30 4.90
N GLY A 26 8.08 -12.44 4.21
CA GLY A 26 7.99 -13.76 4.82
C GLY A 26 9.00 -13.95 5.97
N LEU A 27 10.23 -13.46 5.81
CA LEU A 27 11.26 -13.50 6.85
C LEU A 27 10.87 -12.63 8.05
N CYS A 28 10.34 -11.43 7.82
CA CYS A 28 9.83 -10.57 8.89
C CYS A 28 8.67 -11.22 9.66
N MET A 29 7.78 -11.95 8.96
CA MET A 29 6.73 -12.73 9.60
C MET A 29 7.32 -13.79 10.52
N VAL A 30 8.25 -14.60 10.02
CA VAL A 30 8.89 -15.66 10.84
C VAL A 30 9.62 -15.05 12.03
N ILE A 31 10.42 -14.02 11.81
CA ILE A 31 11.15 -13.34 12.90
C ILE A 31 10.18 -12.72 13.90
N GLY A 32 9.13 -12.04 13.44
CA GLY A 32 8.14 -11.40 14.31
C GLY A 32 7.39 -12.41 15.16
N VAL A 33 6.93 -13.52 14.56
CA VAL A 33 6.24 -14.60 15.28
C VAL A 33 7.18 -15.27 16.28
N LEU A 34 8.43 -15.54 15.89
CA LEU A 34 9.43 -16.11 16.82
C LEU A 34 9.73 -15.14 17.98
N LEU A 35 9.88 -13.85 17.69
CA LEU A 35 10.10 -12.83 18.72
C LEU A 35 8.91 -12.74 19.68
N GLY A 36 7.66 -12.79 19.16
CA GLY A 36 6.44 -12.79 19.96
C GLY A 36 6.34 -13.99 20.90
N LYS A 37 6.79 -15.15 20.44
CA LYS A 37 6.80 -16.38 21.24
C LYS A 37 7.97 -16.48 22.21
N ALA A 38 9.16 -16.06 21.80
CA ALA A 38 10.37 -16.18 22.60
C ALA A 38 10.50 -15.07 23.66
N LEU A 39 10.01 -13.86 23.36
CA LEU A 39 10.11 -12.68 24.21
C LEU A 39 8.74 -12.00 24.44
N PRO A 40 7.75 -12.71 25.02
CA PRO A 40 6.39 -12.15 25.18
C PRO A 40 6.39 -10.88 26.03
N GLY A 41 7.23 -10.80 27.07
CA GLY A 41 7.35 -9.61 27.92
C GLY A 41 7.82 -8.37 27.17
N PHE A 42 8.74 -8.52 26.19
CA PHE A 42 9.17 -7.42 25.33
C PHE A 42 8.01 -6.96 24.41
N ILE A 43 7.32 -7.89 23.80
CA ILE A 43 6.19 -7.58 22.91
C ILE A 43 5.06 -6.91 23.69
N ASP A 44 4.75 -7.37 24.90
CA ASP A 44 3.74 -6.76 25.77
C ASP A 44 4.15 -5.36 26.24
N ALA A 45 5.44 -5.14 26.54
CA ALA A 45 5.94 -3.80 26.82
C ALA A 45 5.75 -2.86 25.62
N MET A 46 6.07 -3.33 24.39
CA MET A 46 5.86 -2.54 23.17
C MET A 46 4.37 -2.27 22.88
N ARG A 47 3.49 -3.23 23.18
CA ARG A 47 2.01 -3.04 23.05
C ARG A 47 1.49 -1.95 23.97
N ARG A 48 2.01 -1.86 25.20
CA ARG A 48 1.54 -0.91 26.23
C ARG A 48 2.04 0.52 26.04
N LEU A 49 2.98 0.75 25.13
CA LEU A 49 3.47 2.09 24.82
C LEU A 49 2.47 2.81 23.93
N GLU A 50 1.55 3.56 24.54
CA GLU A 50 0.52 4.35 23.85
C GLU A 50 0.78 5.86 23.99
N PHE A 51 0.27 6.63 23.02
CA PHE A 51 0.28 8.09 23.03
C PHE A 51 -0.81 8.61 23.97
N GLY A 52 -0.47 8.86 25.23
CA GLY A 52 -1.41 9.34 26.26
C GLY A 52 -2.39 8.25 26.73
N GLU A 53 -2.97 8.45 27.90
CA GLU A 53 -3.93 7.52 28.47
C GLU A 53 -5.21 7.45 27.63
N GLY A 54 -5.52 6.27 27.10
CA GLY A 54 -6.74 6.00 26.33
C GLY A 54 -6.71 6.36 24.85
N SER A 55 -5.56 6.77 24.28
CA SER A 55 -5.48 7.11 22.85
C SER A 55 -5.47 5.90 21.93
N GLN A 56 -5.14 4.72 22.45
CA GLN A 56 -4.98 3.44 21.74
C GLN A 56 -3.97 3.49 20.56
N ILE A 57 -3.23 4.58 20.41
CA ILE A 57 -2.22 4.73 19.36
C ILE A 57 -0.89 4.22 19.88
N ASN A 58 -0.42 3.12 19.31
CA ASN A 58 0.85 2.51 19.68
C ASN A 58 2.04 3.38 19.22
N VAL A 59 2.85 3.85 20.16
CA VAL A 59 3.98 4.75 19.92
C VAL A 59 5.07 4.13 19.04
N PRO A 60 5.57 2.90 19.32
CA PRO A 60 6.54 2.23 18.46
C PRO A 60 6.10 2.15 16.99
N ILE A 61 4.86 1.74 16.74
CA ILE A 61 4.30 1.67 15.40
C ILE A 61 4.22 3.08 14.77
N ALA A 62 3.75 4.08 15.51
CA ALA A 62 3.65 5.45 15.00
C ALA A 62 5.00 6.01 14.59
N VAL A 63 6.05 5.84 15.40
CA VAL A 63 7.41 6.31 15.09
C VAL A 63 7.96 5.61 13.85
N LEU A 64 7.80 4.30 13.73
CA LEU A 64 8.25 3.54 12.56
C LEU A 64 7.52 3.96 11.29
N ILE A 65 6.19 4.16 11.36
CA ILE A 65 5.40 4.69 10.25
C ILE A 65 5.86 6.09 9.85
N TRP A 66 6.14 6.97 10.81
CA TRP A 66 6.65 8.32 10.50
C TRP A 66 8.01 8.29 9.82
N LEU A 67 8.94 7.44 10.28
CA LEU A 67 10.25 7.26 9.65
C LEU A 67 10.13 6.74 8.22
N MET A 68 9.12 5.93 7.94
CA MET A 68 8.86 5.36 6.62
C MET A 68 8.15 6.36 5.70
N ILE A 69 7.06 6.98 6.18
CA ILE A 69 6.17 7.81 5.34
C ILE A 69 6.72 9.22 5.13
N THR A 70 7.34 9.85 6.13
CA THR A 70 7.82 11.23 6.01
C THR A 70 8.73 11.44 4.80
N PRO A 71 9.74 10.59 4.52
CA PRO A 71 10.57 10.74 3.32
C PRO A 71 9.78 10.60 2.00
N MET A 72 8.70 9.82 2.02
CA MET A 72 7.82 9.70 0.85
C MET A 72 6.98 10.95 0.66
N MET A 73 6.43 11.50 1.74
CA MET A 73 5.69 12.78 1.71
C MET A 73 6.57 13.96 1.28
N MET A 74 7.88 13.90 1.52
CA MET A 74 8.83 14.88 0.99
C MET A 74 8.92 14.87 -0.55
N LYS A 75 8.53 13.78 -1.22
CA LYS A 75 8.49 13.71 -2.69
C LYS A 75 7.24 14.38 -3.27
N VAL A 76 6.19 14.57 -2.49
CA VAL A 76 4.93 15.19 -2.96
C VAL A 76 5.19 16.58 -3.51
N ASP A 77 4.86 16.79 -4.77
CA ASP A 77 4.96 18.08 -5.46
C ASP A 77 3.57 18.61 -5.79
N PHE A 78 3.10 19.52 -4.96
CA PHE A 78 1.79 20.18 -5.15
C PHE A 78 1.73 21.00 -6.45
N ALA A 79 2.87 21.47 -6.99
CA ALA A 79 2.89 22.19 -8.26
C ALA A 79 2.64 21.22 -9.44
N ALA A 80 3.14 19.98 -9.35
CA ALA A 80 2.90 18.96 -10.36
C ALA A 80 1.42 18.55 -10.44
N ILE A 81 0.69 18.56 -9.30
CA ILE A 81 -0.73 18.26 -9.26
C ILE A 81 -1.53 19.23 -10.16
N ARG A 82 -1.14 20.50 -10.20
CA ARG A 82 -1.82 21.49 -11.08
C ARG A 82 -1.65 21.20 -12.56
N ASN A 83 -0.60 20.50 -12.97
CA ASN A 83 -0.31 20.18 -14.36
C ASN A 83 -1.03 18.91 -14.88
N VAL A 84 -1.68 18.13 -14.01
CA VAL A 84 -2.43 16.90 -14.34
C VAL A 84 -3.67 17.16 -15.19
N GLY A 85 -4.18 18.40 -15.22
CA GLY A 85 -5.31 18.79 -16.07
C GLY A 85 -5.13 18.51 -17.57
N ARG A 86 -3.91 18.17 -18.03
CA ARG A 86 -3.65 17.82 -19.42
C ARG A 86 -4.01 16.38 -19.80
N ARG A 87 -4.08 15.42 -18.85
CA ARG A 87 -4.44 14.01 -19.10
C ARG A 87 -5.27 13.43 -17.94
N PRO A 88 -6.49 13.93 -17.69
CA PRO A 88 -7.26 13.60 -16.49
C PRO A 88 -7.82 12.18 -16.47
N ARG A 89 -7.98 11.52 -17.64
CA ARG A 89 -8.70 10.24 -17.77
C ARG A 89 -8.15 9.15 -16.84
N GLY A 90 -6.84 8.93 -16.85
CA GLY A 90 -6.20 7.92 -16.01
C GLY A 90 -6.38 8.21 -14.52
N LEU A 91 -6.21 9.48 -14.11
CA LEU A 91 -6.42 9.89 -12.71
C LEU A 91 -7.87 9.66 -12.28
N LEU A 92 -8.84 10.06 -13.10
CA LEU A 92 -10.28 9.89 -12.79
C LEU A 92 -10.65 8.41 -12.65
N VAL A 93 -10.14 7.53 -13.52
CA VAL A 93 -10.36 6.08 -13.40
C VAL A 93 -9.80 5.55 -12.09
N THR A 94 -8.56 5.92 -11.74
CA THR A 94 -7.94 5.47 -10.49
C THR A 94 -8.68 5.99 -9.27
N LEU A 95 -9.11 7.26 -9.27
CA LEU A 95 -9.89 7.84 -8.17
C LEU A 95 -11.26 7.17 -8.03
N PHE A 96 -11.94 6.93 -9.15
CA PHE A 96 -13.23 6.23 -9.16
C PHE A 96 -13.09 4.83 -8.53
N VAL A 97 -12.08 4.06 -8.96
CA VAL A 97 -11.89 2.72 -8.40
C VAL A 97 -11.47 2.78 -6.93
N ASN A 98 -10.53 3.62 -6.54
CA ASN A 98 -10.04 3.68 -5.17
C ASN A 98 -11.09 4.14 -4.15
N TRP A 99 -11.99 5.06 -4.52
CA TRP A 99 -12.88 5.70 -3.56
C TRP A 99 -14.34 5.25 -3.67
N LEU A 100 -14.78 4.78 -4.85
CA LEU A 100 -16.17 4.34 -5.07
C LEU A 100 -16.30 2.83 -5.29
N VAL A 101 -15.26 2.14 -5.76
CA VAL A 101 -15.37 0.70 -6.02
C VAL A 101 -14.66 -0.12 -4.95
N LYS A 102 -13.39 0.17 -4.67
CA LYS A 102 -12.52 -0.67 -3.84
C LYS A 102 -13.03 -0.89 -2.41
N PRO A 103 -13.38 0.12 -1.62
CA PRO A 103 -13.88 -0.11 -0.26
C PRO A 103 -15.23 -0.81 -0.25
N PHE A 104 -16.13 -0.48 -1.18
CA PHE A 104 -17.46 -1.06 -1.26
C PHE A 104 -17.42 -2.52 -1.75
N SER A 105 -16.61 -2.82 -2.76
CA SER A 105 -16.41 -4.20 -3.22
C SER A 105 -15.80 -5.07 -2.13
N MET A 106 -14.85 -4.53 -1.34
CA MET A 106 -14.29 -5.27 -0.22
C MET A 106 -15.32 -5.53 0.87
N ALA A 107 -16.13 -4.53 1.22
CA ALA A 107 -17.22 -4.72 2.18
C ALA A 107 -18.17 -5.83 1.74
N LEU A 108 -18.57 -5.84 0.46
CA LEU A 108 -19.44 -6.87 -0.10
C LEU A 108 -18.77 -8.25 -0.09
N ILE A 109 -17.54 -8.36 -0.62
CA ILE A 109 -16.80 -9.62 -0.71
C ILE A 109 -16.55 -10.18 0.70
N ALA A 110 -16.04 -9.36 1.62
CA ALA A 110 -15.79 -9.77 3.00
C ALA A 110 -17.07 -10.23 3.70
N TYR A 111 -18.16 -9.46 3.55
CA TYR A 111 -19.46 -9.83 4.13
C TYR A 111 -19.96 -11.17 3.60
N LEU A 112 -19.94 -11.39 2.27
CA LEU A 112 -20.38 -12.65 1.65
C LEU A 112 -19.52 -13.83 2.11
N PHE A 113 -18.20 -13.66 2.10
CA PHE A 113 -17.31 -14.76 2.47
C PHE A 113 -17.39 -15.09 3.97
N PHE A 114 -17.27 -14.11 4.86
CA PHE A 114 -17.20 -14.39 6.30
C PHE A 114 -18.56 -14.72 6.93
N ARG A 115 -19.68 -14.23 6.36
CA ARG A 115 -21.02 -14.54 6.91
C ARG A 115 -21.63 -15.80 6.31
N TYR A 116 -21.38 -16.08 5.03
CA TYR A 116 -22.06 -17.19 4.34
C TYR A 116 -21.09 -18.30 3.94
N VAL A 117 -20.02 -18.01 3.21
CA VAL A 117 -19.12 -19.07 2.70
C VAL A 117 -18.34 -19.72 3.83
N PHE A 118 -17.82 -18.93 4.76
CA PHE A 118 -16.99 -19.40 5.89
C PHE A 118 -17.73 -19.46 7.23
N GLY A 119 -19.03 -19.16 7.23
CA GLY A 119 -19.84 -19.10 8.45
C GLY A 119 -19.90 -20.38 9.26
N ALA A 120 -19.59 -21.54 8.65
CA ALA A 120 -19.50 -22.81 9.38
C ALA A 120 -18.18 -22.96 10.17
N TRP A 121 -17.14 -22.19 9.85
CA TRP A 121 -15.79 -22.31 10.43
C TRP A 121 -15.38 -21.11 11.30
N ILE A 122 -16.12 -20.01 11.22
CA ILE A 122 -15.82 -18.75 11.89
C ILE A 122 -17.02 -18.34 12.74
N SER A 123 -16.77 -17.94 13.98
CA SER A 123 -17.82 -17.39 14.84
C SER A 123 -18.37 -16.06 14.29
N PRO A 124 -19.64 -15.70 14.56
CA PRO A 124 -20.21 -14.43 14.11
C PRO A 124 -19.43 -13.19 14.58
N GLU A 125 -18.78 -13.30 15.73
CA GLU A 125 -17.96 -12.24 16.33
C GLU A 125 -16.63 -12.08 15.58
N GLU A 126 -15.95 -13.20 15.30
CA GLU A 126 -14.73 -13.20 14.49
C GLU A 126 -15.01 -12.73 13.05
N ALA A 127 -16.14 -13.15 12.46
CA ALA A 127 -16.56 -12.68 11.14
C ALA A 127 -16.71 -11.15 11.12
N SER A 128 -17.32 -10.55 12.14
CA SER A 128 -17.45 -9.09 12.26
C SER A 128 -16.08 -8.41 12.33
N GLN A 129 -15.14 -8.97 13.07
CA GLN A 129 -13.77 -8.48 13.18
C GLN A 129 -13.02 -8.56 11.84
N TYR A 130 -13.12 -9.69 11.14
CA TYR A 130 -12.45 -9.86 9.84
C TYR A 130 -13.05 -8.97 8.75
N ILE A 131 -14.37 -8.77 8.75
CA ILE A 131 -15.05 -7.82 7.86
C ILE A 131 -14.52 -6.40 8.11
N ALA A 132 -14.49 -5.97 9.38
CA ALA A 132 -14.01 -4.64 9.75
C ALA A 132 -12.56 -4.41 9.32
N GLY A 133 -11.66 -5.35 9.63
CA GLY A 133 -10.24 -5.25 9.25
C GLY A 133 -10.03 -5.23 7.73
N SER A 134 -10.77 -6.04 6.99
CA SER A 134 -10.72 -6.07 5.53
C SER A 134 -11.21 -4.75 4.91
N ILE A 135 -12.26 -4.14 5.45
CA ILE A 135 -12.76 -2.84 5.00
C ILE A 135 -11.73 -1.73 5.28
N ILE A 136 -11.17 -1.70 6.50
CA ILE A 136 -10.15 -0.71 6.88
C ILE A 136 -8.95 -0.82 5.93
N LEU A 137 -8.51 -2.05 5.61
CA LEU A 137 -7.42 -2.29 4.66
C LEU A 137 -7.72 -1.71 3.28
N ALA A 138 -8.90 -1.99 2.74
CA ALA A 138 -9.27 -1.57 1.39
C ALA A 138 -9.63 -0.08 1.26
N ALA A 139 -9.97 0.58 2.36
CA ALA A 139 -10.36 1.99 2.35
C ALA A 139 -9.17 2.95 2.15
N ALA A 140 -7.93 2.48 2.33
CA ALA A 140 -6.73 3.28 2.19
C ALA A 140 -5.93 2.86 0.95
N PRO A 141 -5.78 3.70 -0.10
CA PRO A 141 -4.89 3.44 -1.22
C PRO A 141 -3.42 3.48 -0.80
N CYS A 142 -2.58 2.60 -1.36
CA CYS A 142 -1.15 2.56 -1.05
C CYS A 142 -0.40 3.79 -1.57
N THR A 143 0.56 4.28 -0.78
CA THR A 143 1.40 5.43 -1.12
C THR A 143 2.86 5.05 -1.36
N ALA A 144 3.33 3.98 -0.73
CA ALA A 144 4.73 3.62 -0.67
C ALA A 144 5.17 2.69 -1.81
N MET A 145 4.55 1.52 -1.87
CA MET A 145 4.96 0.43 -2.76
C MET A 145 4.62 0.69 -4.23
N VAL A 146 3.69 1.59 -4.51
CA VAL A 146 3.25 1.89 -5.88
C VAL A 146 4.38 2.42 -6.78
N PHE A 147 5.40 3.08 -6.21
CA PHE A 147 6.57 3.50 -6.99
C PHE A 147 7.41 2.31 -7.47
N VAL A 148 7.53 1.26 -6.65
CA VAL A 148 8.20 0.01 -7.03
C VAL A 148 7.41 -0.68 -8.15
N TRP A 149 6.09 -0.79 -7.98
CA TRP A 149 5.22 -1.39 -8.98
C TRP A 149 5.23 -0.61 -10.31
N SER A 150 5.18 0.73 -10.24
CA SER A 150 5.29 1.60 -11.41
C SER A 150 6.63 1.42 -12.13
N TYR A 151 7.74 1.35 -11.39
CA TYR A 151 9.05 1.08 -11.95
C TYR A 151 9.10 -0.29 -12.67
N LEU A 152 8.51 -1.33 -12.08
CA LEU A 152 8.47 -2.68 -12.65
C LEU A 152 7.66 -2.80 -13.94
N THR A 153 6.70 -1.90 -14.15
CA THR A 153 5.81 -1.87 -15.29
C THR A 153 6.13 -0.78 -16.32
N ASP A 154 7.32 -0.18 -16.27
CA ASP A 154 7.70 0.96 -17.13
C ASP A 154 6.70 2.13 -17.08
N GLY A 155 6.10 2.33 -15.87
CA GLY A 155 5.18 3.43 -15.62
C GLY A 155 5.85 4.80 -15.64
N ASP A 156 5.06 5.84 -15.94
CA ASP A 156 5.51 7.24 -15.82
C ASP A 156 5.64 7.62 -14.33
N PRO A 157 6.88 7.89 -13.83
CA PRO A 157 7.09 8.21 -12.43
C PRO A 157 6.44 9.53 -11.99
N ALA A 158 6.42 10.53 -12.89
CA ALA A 158 5.83 11.82 -12.60
C ALA A 158 4.31 11.70 -12.46
N TYR A 159 3.68 10.93 -13.36
CA TYR A 159 2.26 10.65 -13.27
C TYR A 159 1.90 9.80 -12.04
N THR A 160 2.70 8.79 -11.72
CA THR A 160 2.55 7.97 -10.52
C THR A 160 2.60 8.83 -9.26
N LEU A 161 3.56 9.76 -9.16
CA LEU A 161 3.68 10.69 -8.05
C LEU A 161 2.43 11.55 -7.88
N VAL A 162 1.88 12.04 -8.98
CA VAL A 162 0.66 12.84 -8.95
C VAL A 162 -0.55 12.01 -8.49
N GLN A 163 -0.72 10.80 -9.02
CA GLN A 163 -1.80 9.92 -8.60
C GLN A 163 -1.75 9.63 -7.09
N VAL A 164 -0.57 9.30 -6.57
CA VAL A 164 -0.34 9.08 -5.14
C VAL A 164 -0.69 10.33 -4.34
N SER A 165 -0.14 11.49 -4.73
CA SER A 165 -0.36 12.74 -4.01
C SER A 165 -1.84 13.15 -3.94
N VAL A 166 -2.59 12.94 -5.04
CA VAL A 166 -4.03 13.23 -5.06
C VAL A 166 -4.80 12.26 -4.16
N ASN A 167 -4.46 10.95 -4.22
CA ASN A 167 -5.09 9.96 -3.35
C ASN A 167 -4.81 10.26 -1.87
N ASP A 168 -3.59 10.67 -1.51
CA ASP A 168 -3.23 11.04 -0.13
C ASP A 168 -4.06 12.22 0.38
N LEU A 169 -4.27 13.26 -0.45
CA LEU A 169 -5.11 14.41 -0.08
C LEU A 169 -6.58 14.01 0.09
N ILE A 170 -7.11 13.18 -0.78
CA ILE A 170 -8.49 12.68 -0.67
C ILE A 170 -8.65 11.80 0.56
N MET A 171 -7.63 11.00 0.89
CA MET A 171 -7.63 10.11 2.06
C MET A 171 -7.78 10.89 3.37
N LEU A 172 -7.25 12.11 3.47
CA LEU A 172 -7.44 12.98 4.64
C LEU A 172 -8.92 13.23 4.96
N VAL A 173 -9.77 13.25 3.94
CA VAL A 173 -11.19 13.60 4.06
C VAL A 173 -12.08 12.35 4.02
N LEU A 174 -11.81 11.42 3.12
CA LEU A 174 -12.74 10.32 2.82
C LEU A 174 -12.47 9.04 3.62
N PHE A 175 -11.26 8.79 4.12
CA PHE A 175 -10.94 7.55 4.82
C PHE A 175 -11.85 7.32 6.03
N ALA A 176 -11.89 8.27 6.96
CA ALA A 176 -12.66 8.11 8.19
C ALA A 176 -14.18 7.98 7.95
N PRO A 177 -14.84 8.80 7.11
CA PRO A 177 -16.25 8.63 6.79
C PRO A 177 -16.57 7.28 6.11
N ILE A 178 -15.76 6.85 5.13
CA ILE A 178 -15.97 5.60 4.40
C ILE A 178 -15.82 4.40 5.35
N VAL A 179 -14.74 4.36 6.16
CA VAL A 179 -14.51 3.27 7.12
C VAL A 179 -15.68 3.19 8.11
N ARG A 180 -16.07 4.32 8.71
CA ARG A 180 -17.18 4.34 9.64
C ARG A 180 -18.47 3.82 9.00
N PHE A 181 -18.82 4.34 7.84
CA PHE A 181 -20.04 3.96 7.12
C PHE A 181 -20.07 2.46 6.80
N LEU A 182 -18.98 1.94 6.22
CA LEU A 182 -18.94 0.56 5.76
C LEU A 182 -18.78 -0.45 6.92
N VAL A 183 -17.96 -0.15 7.91
CA VAL A 183 -17.77 -1.06 9.05
C VAL A 183 -19.04 -1.13 9.88
N SER A 184 -19.66 0.00 10.21
CA SER A 184 -20.92 0.01 10.97
C SER A 184 -22.07 -0.61 10.16
N GLY A 185 -22.06 -0.55 8.82
CA GLY A 185 -23.07 -1.14 7.98
C GLY A 185 -22.91 -2.64 7.70
N ALA A 186 -21.65 -3.12 7.60
CA ALA A 186 -21.36 -4.51 7.24
C ALA A 186 -20.98 -5.40 8.42
N SER A 187 -20.56 -4.81 9.54
CA SER A 187 -20.25 -5.51 10.78
C SER A 187 -21.12 -4.98 11.92
N SER A 188 -21.28 -5.75 12.99
CA SER A 188 -21.99 -5.32 14.20
C SER A 188 -21.14 -4.46 15.14
N LEU A 189 -19.98 -3.99 14.67
CA LEU A 189 -19.01 -3.25 15.47
C LEU A 189 -19.28 -1.74 15.39
N ASP A 190 -19.23 -1.07 16.53
CA ASP A 190 -19.24 0.39 16.57
C ASP A 190 -17.84 0.92 16.34
N VAL A 191 -17.74 1.93 15.48
CA VAL A 191 -16.47 2.56 15.11
C VAL A 191 -16.51 4.03 15.52
N PRO A 192 -15.87 4.40 16.63
CA PRO A 192 -15.82 5.78 17.09
C PRO A 192 -15.12 6.67 16.05
N PHE A 193 -15.84 7.66 15.51
CA PHE A 193 -15.31 8.53 14.46
C PHE A 193 -14.08 9.32 14.89
N HIS A 194 -14.01 9.70 16.16
CA HIS A 194 -12.84 10.43 16.69
C HIS A 194 -11.56 9.58 16.63
N VAL A 195 -11.62 8.25 16.86
CA VAL A 195 -10.44 7.37 16.74
C VAL A 195 -9.94 7.29 15.30
N LEU A 196 -10.87 7.20 14.34
CA LEU A 196 -10.52 7.27 12.91
C LEU A 196 -9.87 8.59 12.55
N LEU A 197 -10.42 9.70 13.05
CA LEU A 197 -9.88 11.03 12.80
C LEU A 197 -8.48 11.19 13.41
N TYR A 198 -8.27 10.72 14.64
CA TYR A 198 -6.93 10.71 15.26
C TYR A 198 -5.95 9.84 14.47
N SER A 199 -6.36 8.69 13.97
CA SER A 199 -5.51 7.85 13.11
C SER A 199 -5.08 8.60 11.85
N VAL A 200 -6.00 9.30 11.17
CA VAL A 200 -5.67 10.14 10.01
C VAL A 200 -4.70 11.26 10.39
N ILE A 201 -4.94 11.95 11.50
CA ILE A 201 -4.07 13.05 11.95
C ILE A 201 -2.67 12.51 12.24
N VAL A 202 -2.54 11.45 13.04
CA VAL A 202 -1.25 10.94 13.50
C VAL A 202 -0.48 10.28 12.36
N PHE A 203 -1.13 9.46 11.56
CA PHE A 203 -0.43 8.63 10.55
C PHE A 203 -0.34 9.27 9.17
N ILE A 204 -1.12 10.34 8.88
CA ILE A 204 -1.09 11.01 7.57
C ILE A 204 -0.78 12.49 7.71
N VAL A 205 -1.55 13.27 8.49
CA VAL A 205 -1.40 14.74 8.54
C VAL A 205 -0.04 15.14 9.10
N ILE A 206 0.40 14.52 10.19
CA ILE A 206 1.69 14.83 10.82
C ILE A 206 2.84 14.53 9.87
N PRO A 207 3.02 13.32 9.30
CA PRO A 207 4.14 13.04 8.38
C PRO A 207 4.05 13.83 7.06
N LEU A 208 2.85 14.10 6.55
CA LEU A 208 2.67 14.96 5.36
C LEU A 208 3.15 16.39 5.65
N THR A 209 2.71 16.95 6.76
CA THR A 209 3.11 18.32 7.17
C THR A 209 4.62 18.40 7.41
N ALA A 210 5.18 17.43 8.13
CA ALA A 210 6.62 17.31 8.34
C ALA A 210 7.37 17.19 7.02
N GLY A 211 6.90 16.35 6.11
CA GLY A 211 7.49 16.16 4.77
C GLY A 211 7.51 17.45 3.97
N VAL A 212 6.39 18.19 3.93
CA VAL A 212 6.30 19.47 3.22
C VAL A 212 7.23 20.53 3.82
N ILE A 213 7.29 20.64 5.16
CA ILE A 213 8.17 21.58 5.85
C ILE A 213 9.63 21.23 5.57
N LEU A 214 10.03 19.98 5.73
CA LEU A 214 11.39 19.49 5.47
C LEU A 214 11.80 19.70 4.00
N ARG A 215 10.91 19.37 3.03
CA ARG A 215 11.14 19.64 1.61
C ARG A 215 11.45 21.11 1.36
N ARG A 216 10.57 22.02 1.85
CA ARG A 216 10.75 23.47 1.68
C ARG A 216 12.04 23.96 2.32
N TYR A 217 12.35 23.50 3.53
CA TYR A 217 13.55 23.87 4.26
C TYR A 217 14.82 23.46 3.51
N PHE A 218 14.93 22.18 3.09
CA PHE A 218 16.12 21.68 2.42
C PHE A 218 16.30 22.23 1.01
N ILE A 219 15.22 22.40 0.23
CA ILE A 219 15.28 23.02 -1.09
C ILE A 219 15.76 24.49 -0.98
N ARG A 220 15.26 25.24 0.00
CA ARG A 220 15.71 26.63 0.22
C ARG A 220 17.18 26.71 0.66
N ARG A 221 17.67 25.76 1.44
CA ARG A 221 19.03 25.75 1.99
C ARG A 221 20.09 25.20 1.06
N ARG A 222 19.77 24.15 0.31
CA ARG A 222 20.73 23.35 -0.46
C ARG A 222 20.36 23.21 -1.95
N GLY A 223 19.20 23.69 -2.35
CA GLY A 223 18.69 23.58 -3.71
C GLY A 223 17.97 22.25 -4.01
N ALA A 224 17.15 22.26 -5.09
CA ALA A 224 16.34 21.11 -5.49
C ALA A 224 17.20 19.91 -5.94
N VAL A 225 18.26 20.15 -6.68
CA VAL A 225 19.15 19.09 -7.19
C VAL A 225 19.79 18.29 -6.04
N TRP A 226 20.33 18.99 -5.03
CA TRP A 226 20.90 18.33 -3.86
C TRP A 226 19.84 17.55 -3.07
N PHE A 227 18.65 18.13 -2.93
CA PHE A 227 17.53 17.47 -2.26
C PHE A 227 17.15 16.14 -2.92
N GLU A 228 17.01 16.14 -4.27
CA GLU A 228 16.55 14.96 -5.02
C GLU A 228 17.65 13.92 -5.21
N GLN A 229 18.89 14.35 -5.45
CA GLN A 229 19.98 13.43 -5.80
C GLN A 229 20.80 12.95 -4.59
N VAL A 230 20.81 13.70 -3.48
CA VAL A 230 21.65 13.39 -2.31
C VAL A 230 20.79 13.04 -1.09
N LEU A 231 19.79 13.87 -0.75
CA LEU A 231 19.04 13.71 0.49
C LEU A 231 18.04 12.55 0.38
N LEU A 232 17.16 12.56 -0.61
CA LEU A 232 16.13 11.53 -0.77
C LEU A 232 16.70 10.10 -0.89
N PRO A 233 17.78 9.84 -1.64
CA PRO A 233 18.37 8.50 -1.68
C PRO A 233 18.92 8.03 -0.33
N ARG A 234 19.38 8.95 0.55
CA ARG A 234 19.85 8.59 1.89
C ARG A 234 18.73 8.19 2.84
N PHE A 235 17.52 8.64 2.60
CA PHE A 235 16.35 8.21 3.38
C PHE A 235 15.79 6.85 2.94
N ALA A 236 16.09 6.38 1.73
CA ALA A 236 15.58 5.10 1.23
C ALA A 236 15.91 3.91 2.16
N PRO A 237 17.15 3.72 2.64
CA PRO A 237 17.46 2.62 3.57
C PRO A 237 16.76 2.81 4.94
N VAL A 238 16.55 4.04 5.39
CA VAL A 238 15.83 4.34 6.65
C VAL A 238 14.36 3.93 6.51
N SER A 239 13.70 4.32 5.42
CA SER A 239 12.32 3.94 5.15
C SER A 239 12.16 2.43 5.01
N MET A 240 13.09 1.75 4.33
CA MET A 240 13.08 0.28 4.22
C MET A 240 13.31 -0.41 5.57
N GLY A 241 14.26 0.07 6.35
CA GLY A 241 14.49 -0.46 7.70
C GLY A 241 13.29 -0.26 8.62
N ALA A 242 12.65 0.90 8.55
CA ALA A 242 11.43 1.17 9.30
C ALA A 242 10.27 0.27 8.86
N LEU A 243 10.10 0.03 7.55
CA LEU A 243 9.11 -0.91 7.01
C LEU A 243 9.33 -2.32 7.58
N LEU A 244 10.55 -2.86 7.48
CA LEU A 244 10.85 -4.20 7.98
C LEU A 244 10.66 -4.30 9.50
N ALA A 245 11.08 -3.29 10.25
CA ALA A 245 10.89 -3.23 11.70
C ALA A 245 9.39 -3.18 12.07
N THR A 246 8.60 -2.40 11.32
CA THR A 246 7.13 -2.34 11.47
C THR A 246 6.52 -3.72 11.24
N LEU A 247 6.91 -4.41 10.18
CA LEU A 247 6.41 -5.76 9.89
C LEU A 247 6.77 -6.74 11.00
N VAL A 248 8.01 -6.77 11.45
CA VAL A 248 8.44 -7.64 12.57
C VAL A 248 7.60 -7.37 13.82
N LEU A 249 7.39 -6.11 14.16
CA LEU A 249 6.62 -5.72 15.37
C LEU A 249 5.14 -6.12 15.24
N ILE A 250 4.52 -5.86 14.09
CA ILE A 250 3.13 -6.20 13.80
C ILE A 250 2.92 -7.72 13.84
N PHE A 251 3.80 -8.49 13.21
CA PHE A 251 3.74 -9.95 13.27
C PHE A 251 4.02 -10.48 14.68
N GLY A 252 4.88 -9.82 15.45
CA GLY A 252 5.10 -10.11 16.86
C GLY A 252 3.83 -9.89 17.69
N PHE A 253 3.11 -8.80 17.44
CA PHE A 253 1.82 -8.52 18.11
C PHE A 253 0.75 -9.57 17.77
N GLN A 254 0.80 -10.15 16.60
CA GLN A 254 -0.17 -11.14 16.13
C GLN A 254 0.33 -12.59 16.24
N ALA A 255 1.47 -12.82 16.92
CA ALA A 255 2.13 -14.14 16.96
C ALA A 255 1.19 -15.26 17.45
N ASP A 256 0.38 -15.00 18.48
CA ASP A 256 -0.58 -15.98 19.02
C ASP A 256 -1.71 -16.25 18.03
N ASN A 257 -2.29 -15.21 17.44
CA ASN A 257 -3.36 -15.37 16.46
C ASN A 257 -2.88 -16.12 15.21
N ILE A 258 -1.69 -15.78 14.69
CA ILE A 258 -1.14 -16.43 13.51
C ILE A 258 -0.88 -17.92 13.76
N THR A 259 -0.33 -18.27 14.93
CA THR A 259 0.01 -19.66 15.24
C THR A 259 -1.19 -20.51 15.64
N GLN A 260 -2.12 -19.95 16.42
CA GLN A 260 -3.29 -20.67 16.93
C GLN A 260 -4.43 -20.70 15.91
N LYS A 261 -4.54 -19.67 15.05
CA LYS A 261 -5.62 -19.49 14.10
C LYS A 261 -5.11 -19.50 12.65
N PHE A 262 -4.09 -20.32 12.35
CA PHE A 262 -3.50 -20.38 11.00
C PHE A 262 -4.54 -20.64 9.89
N PHE A 263 -5.52 -21.49 10.19
CA PHE A 263 -6.63 -21.74 9.25
C PHE A 263 -7.43 -20.46 8.96
N HIS A 264 -7.69 -19.62 9.96
CA HIS A 264 -8.36 -18.33 9.77
C HIS A 264 -7.52 -17.36 8.93
N VAL A 265 -6.19 -17.39 9.06
CA VAL A 265 -5.29 -16.60 8.19
C VAL A 265 -5.51 -16.96 6.72
N VAL A 266 -5.63 -18.25 6.40
CA VAL A 266 -5.93 -18.72 5.04
C VAL A 266 -7.32 -18.26 4.59
N LEU A 267 -8.33 -18.36 5.45
CA LEU A 267 -9.69 -17.90 5.12
C LEU A 267 -9.74 -16.39 4.86
N ILE A 268 -9.01 -15.58 5.65
CA ILE A 268 -8.93 -14.13 5.46
C ILE A 268 -8.22 -13.78 4.15
N ALA A 269 -7.22 -14.56 3.76
CA ALA A 269 -6.46 -14.33 2.53
C ALA A 269 -7.33 -14.41 1.27
N VAL A 270 -8.34 -15.28 1.23
CA VAL A 270 -9.18 -15.53 0.05
C VAL A 270 -9.94 -14.28 -0.43
N PRO A 271 -10.77 -13.61 0.39
CA PRO A 271 -11.50 -12.42 -0.04
C PRO A 271 -10.57 -11.26 -0.41
N ILE A 272 -9.44 -11.10 0.28
CA ILE A 272 -8.44 -10.07 -0.03
C ILE A 272 -7.82 -10.35 -1.42
N LEU A 273 -7.44 -11.57 -1.69
CA LEU A 273 -6.89 -11.98 -2.98
C LEU A 273 -7.87 -11.71 -4.13
N ILE A 274 -9.13 -12.11 -3.96
CA ILE A 274 -10.20 -11.86 -4.94
C ILE A 274 -10.36 -10.37 -5.19
N GLN A 275 -10.39 -9.57 -4.15
CA GLN A 275 -10.56 -8.13 -4.21
C GLN A 275 -9.41 -7.43 -4.95
N VAL A 276 -8.16 -7.81 -4.68
CA VAL A 276 -6.98 -7.22 -5.34
C VAL A 276 -7.00 -7.52 -6.85
N TYR A 277 -7.27 -8.77 -7.25
CA TYR A 277 -7.40 -9.11 -8.67
C TYR A 277 -8.60 -8.45 -9.34
N PHE A 278 -9.73 -8.37 -8.65
CA PHE A 278 -10.92 -7.68 -9.16
C PHE A 278 -10.64 -6.20 -9.45
N ASN A 279 -10.09 -5.47 -8.48
CA ASN A 279 -9.83 -4.04 -8.66
C ASN A 279 -8.72 -3.74 -9.65
N SER A 280 -7.64 -4.55 -9.68
CA SER A 280 -6.58 -4.39 -10.68
C SER A 280 -7.10 -4.62 -12.09
N SER A 281 -7.88 -5.69 -12.29
CA SER A 281 -8.47 -6.03 -13.60
C SER A 281 -9.48 -4.99 -14.05
N LEU A 282 -10.34 -4.53 -13.15
CA LEU A 282 -11.31 -3.48 -13.44
C LEU A 282 -10.61 -2.18 -13.82
N THR A 283 -9.63 -1.73 -13.02
CA THR A 283 -8.90 -0.50 -13.32
C THR A 283 -8.18 -0.58 -14.65
N TYR A 284 -7.47 -1.69 -14.90
CA TYR A 284 -6.73 -1.91 -16.13
C TYR A 284 -7.64 -1.97 -17.35
N GLY A 285 -8.80 -2.64 -17.23
CA GLY A 285 -9.84 -2.71 -18.26
C GLY A 285 -10.44 -1.33 -18.56
N LEU A 286 -10.78 -0.55 -17.53
CA LEU A 286 -11.28 0.82 -17.69
C LEU A 286 -10.23 1.74 -18.33
N MET A 287 -8.95 1.63 -17.92
CA MET A 287 -7.86 2.39 -18.55
C MET A 287 -7.77 2.11 -20.04
N ARG A 288 -7.87 0.84 -20.43
CA ARG A 288 -7.90 0.43 -21.84
C ARG A 288 -9.12 0.98 -22.57
N LEU A 289 -10.32 0.86 -21.97
CA LEU A 289 -11.57 1.34 -22.53
C LEU A 289 -11.54 2.85 -22.84
N PHE A 290 -10.94 3.63 -21.93
CA PHE A 290 -10.80 5.08 -22.08
C PHE A 290 -9.58 5.52 -22.90
N GLY A 291 -8.85 4.59 -23.52
CA GLY A 291 -7.70 4.89 -24.37
C GLY A 291 -6.53 5.52 -23.63
N VAL A 292 -6.31 5.15 -22.38
CA VAL A 292 -5.19 5.63 -21.57
C VAL A 292 -3.90 4.92 -21.99
N GLU A 293 -2.79 5.65 -22.08
CA GLU A 293 -1.48 5.10 -22.44
C GLU A 293 -0.99 4.07 -21.42
N TYR A 294 -0.23 3.06 -21.85
CA TYR A 294 0.29 1.99 -20.98
C TYR A 294 1.10 2.52 -19.79
N ALA A 295 1.95 3.53 -20.01
CA ALA A 295 2.78 4.13 -18.96
C ALA A 295 1.99 4.76 -17.82
N VAL A 296 0.70 5.04 -18.03
CA VAL A 296 -0.26 5.54 -17.04
C VAL A 296 -1.18 4.41 -16.57
N ALA A 297 -1.60 3.55 -17.50
CA ALA A 297 -2.59 2.51 -17.23
C ALA A 297 -2.07 1.41 -16.31
N ALA A 298 -0.84 0.95 -16.50
CA ALA A 298 -0.25 -0.07 -15.66
C ALA A 298 -0.04 0.41 -14.21
N PRO A 299 0.63 1.56 -13.94
CA PRO A 299 0.65 2.12 -12.58
C PRO A 299 -0.74 2.36 -12.00
N GLY A 300 -1.68 2.87 -12.81
CA GLY A 300 -3.04 3.12 -12.38
C GLY A 300 -3.77 1.86 -11.91
N ALA A 301 -3.60 0.73 -12.61
CA ALA A 301 -4.16 -0.57 -12.20
C ALA A 301 -3.57 -1.05 -10.86
N LEU A 302 -2.27 -0.84 -10.67
CA LEU A 302 -1.58 -1.21 -9.44
C LEU A 302 -1.97 -0.32 -8.27
N ILE A 303 -2.10 0.99 -8.47
CA ILE A 303 -2.60 1.95 -7.47
C ILE A 303 -4.07 1.63 -7.11
N GLY A 304 -4.91 1.29 -8.10
CA GLY A 304 -6.31 0.95 -7.89
C GLY A 304 -6.55 -0.34 -7.11
N ALA A 305 -5.55 -1.21 -7.01
CA ALA A 305 -5.63 -2.49 -6.30
C ALA A 305 -4.86 -2.51 -4.98
N SER A 306 -3.78 -1.73 -4.86
CA SER A 306 -2.89 -1.72 -3.71
C SER A 306 -3.49 -1.01 -2.50
N ASN A 307 -3.13 -1.47 -1.30
CA ASN A 307 -3.66 -0.98 -0.02
C ASN A 307 -2.54 -0.33 0.80
N PHE A 308 -2.90 0.67 1.60
CA PHE A 308 -2.00 1.29 2.56
C PHE A 308 -2.09 0.52 3.90
N PHE A 309 -1.44 -0.63 3.93
CA PHE A 309 -1.56 -1.55 5.06
C PHE A 309 -1.04 -0.96 6.38
N GLU A 310 -0.05 -0.07 6.34
CA GLU A 310 0.52 0.55 7.53
C GLU A 310 -0.53 1.39 8.27
N LEU A 311 -1.26 2.22 7.55
CA LEU A 311 -2.39 2.96 8.11
C LEU A 311 -3.50 2.02 8.56
N ALA A 312 -3.80 1.01 7.77
CA ALA A 312 -4.87 0.06 8.07
C ALA A 312 -4.58 -0.71 9.37
N VAL A 313 -3.37 -1.25 9.52
CA VAL A 313 -2.96 -1.96 10.74
C VAL A 313 -2.99 -1.03 11.95
N ALA A 314 -2.41 0.17 11.83
CA ALA A 314 -2.39 1.13 12.93
C ALA A 314 -3.80 1.54 13.35
N THR A 315 -4.70 1.77 12.38
CA THR A 315 -6.12 2.10 12.64
C THR A 315 -6.87 0.92 13.27
N ALA A 316 -6.67 -0.31 12.77
CA ALA A 316 -7.30 -1.50 13.33
C ALA A 316 -6.84 -1.76 14.77
N ILE A 317 -5.55 -1.55 15.07
CA ILE A 317 -5.01 -1.64 16.44
C ILE A 317 -5.63 -0.56 17.32
N ALA A 318 -5.73 0.68 16.85
CA ALA A 318 -6.30 1.78 17.61
C ALA A 318 -7.80 1.60 17.89
N LEU A 319 -8.55 0.95 16.98
CA LEU A 319 -9.99 0.73 17.17
C LEU A 319 -10.30 -0.51 18.00
N PHE A 320 -9.58 -1.60 17.78
CA PHE A 320 -9.96 -2.93 18.26
C PHE A 320 -8.88 -3.61 19.10
N GLY A 321 -7.72 -2.98 19.24
CA GLY A 321 -6.56 -3.51 19.95
C GLY A 321 -5.62 -4.37 19.11
N PRO A 322 -4.36 -4.53 19.56
CA PRO A 322 -3.30 -5.19 18.79
C PRO A 322 -3.49 -6.70 18.60
N SER A 323 -4.33 -7.34 19.42
CA SER A 323 -4.62 -8.79 19.33
C SER A 323 -5.96 -9.09 18.65
N SER A 324 -6.63 -8.07 18.08
CA SER A 324 -7.95 -8.22 17.48
C SER A 324 -7.92 -9.00 16.16
N GLY A 325 -9.05 -9.61 15.81
CA GLY A 325 -9.24 -10.22 14.49
C GLY A 325 -9.19 -9.18 13.36
N ALA A 326 -9.61 -7.94 13.62
CA ALA A 326 -9.51 -6.85 12.64
C ALA A 326 -8.05 -6.51 12.34
N ALA A 327 -7.18 -6.40 13.37
CA ALA A 327 -5.74 -6.22 13.16
C ALA A 327 -5.13 -7.43 12.43
N LEU A 328 -5.54 -8.66 12.76
CA LEU A 328 -5.09 -9.85 12.03
C LEU A 328 -5.44 -9.76 10.53
N ALA A 329 -6.66 -9.37 10.17
CA ALA A 329 -7.08 -9.26 8.78
C ALA A 329 -6.23 -8.24 7.99
N THR A 330 -5.91 -7.10 8.59
CA THR A 330 -5.02 -6.12 7.95
C THR A 330 -3.60 -6.64 7.75
N VAL A 331 -3.08 -7.43 8.71
CA VAL A 331 -1.75 -8.06 8.63
C VAL A 331 -1.70 -9.16 7.55
N VAL A 332 -2.76 -9.96 7.42
CA VAL A 332 -2.88 -10.94 6.33
C VAL A 332 -2.87 -10.25 4.97
N GLY A 333 -3.46 -9.05 4.87
CA GLY A 333 -3.39 -8.23 3.67
C GLY A 333 -1.98 -7.98 3.17
N VAL A 334 -1.03 -7.71 4.08
CA VAL A 334 0.39 -7.50 3.72
C VAL A 334 1.00 -8.75 3.08
N LEU A 335 0.71 -9.93 3.63
CA LEU A 335 1.24 -11.20 3.11
C LEU A 335 0.75 -11.48 1.70
N ILE A 336 -0.51 -11.14 1.41
CA ILE A 336 -1.15 -11.39 0.12
C ILE A 336 -0.76 -10.34 -0.90
N GLU A 337 -0.70 -9.08 -0.51
CA GLU A 337 -0.53 -7.97 -1.44
C GLU A 337 0.75 -8.09 -2.26
N VAL A 338 1.90 -8.31 -1.63
CA VAL A 338 3.19 -8.30 -2.33
C VAL A 338 3.29 -9.35 -3.44
N PRO A 339 3.02 -10.66 -3.22
CA PRO A 339 3.10 -11.66 -4.28
C PRO A 339 2.02 -11.45 -5.37
N VAL A 340 0.82 -11.00 -4.98
CA VAL A 340 -0.26 -10.74 -5.94
C VAL A 340 0.08 -9.55 -6.82
N MET A 341 0.58 -8.45 -6.27
CA MET A 341 0.97 -7.27 -7.04
C MET A 341 2.12 -7.56 -8.02
N LEU A 342 3.07 -8.42 -7.66
CA LEU A 342 4.10 -8.89 -8.59
C LEU A 342 3.49 -9.67 -9.76
N SER A 343 2.46 -10.49 -9.50
CA SER A 343 1.73 -11.20 -10.56
C SER A 343 0.98 -10.24 -11.47
N VAL A 344 0.34 -9.20 -10.92
CA VAL A 344 -0.33 -8.13 -11.68
C VAL A 344 0.68 -7.37 -12.54
N CYS A 345 1.86 -7.03 -12.01
CA CYS A 345 2.95 -6.44 -12.80
C CYS A 345 3.33 -7.34 -14.00
N ALA A 346 3.45 -8.65 -13.78
CA ALA A 346 3.76 -9.61 -14.84
C ALA A 346 2.66 -9.65 -15.92
N VAL A 347 1.38 -9.60 -15.51
CA VAL A 347 0.24 -9.53 -16.44
C VAL A 347 0.28 -8.22 -17.24
N CYS A 348 0.45 -7.08 -16.59
CA CYS A 348 0.55 -5.78 -17.25
C CYS A 348 1.68 -5.78 -18.30
N ASN A 349 2.87 -6.29 -17.95
CA ASN A 349 4.01 -6.33 -18.87
C ASN A 349 3.76 -7.24 -20.09
N ARG A 350 3.08 -8.39 -19.90
CA ARG A 350 2.71 -9.31 -20.99
C ARG A 350 1.64 -8.73 -21.91
N THR A 351 0.75 -7.90 -21.39
CA THR A 351 -0.38 -7.32 -22.11
C THR A 351 -0.16 -5.89 -22.55
N ARG A 352 1.08 -5.40 -22.50
CA ARG A 352 1.47 -4.05 -22.93
C ARG A 352 0.98 -3.70 -24.33
N HIS A 353 0.99 -4.67 -25.24
CA HIS A 353 0.50 -4.53 -26.62
C HIS A 353 -1.00 -4.21 -26.73
N TRP A 354 -1.77 -4.34 -25.64
CA TRP A 354 -3.19 -3.95 -25.62
C TRP A 354 -3.41 -2.44 -25.62
N PHE A 355 -2.38 -1.65 -25.34
CA PHE A 355 -2.44 -0.20 -25.20
C PHE A 355 -1.75 0.48 -26.38
N ALA A 356 -2.24 1.65 -26.78
CA ALA A 356 -1.61 2.45 -27.82
C ALA A 356 -0.17 2.82 -27.42
N VAL A 357 0.73 2.76 -28.39
CA VAL A 357 2.13 3.17 -28.18
C VAL A 357 2.15 4.69 -28.02
N SER A 358 2.74 5.18 -26.94
CA SER A 358 2.90 6.62 -26.73
C SER A 358 3.76 7.24 -27.86
N PRO A 359 3.39 8.42 -28.40
CA PRO A 359 4.21 9.12 -29.38
C PRO A 359 5.65 9.40 -28.93
N ALA A 360 5.87 9.52 -27.60
CA ALA A 360 7.20 9.67 -27.01
C ALA A 360 8.05 8.39 -27.12
N GLY A 361 7.44 7.21 -26.96
CA GLY A 361 8.11 5.92 -27.16
C GLY A 361 8.45 5.63 -28.63
N ALA A 362 7.63 6.14 -29.55
CA ALA A 362 7.91 6.03 -31.00
C ALA A 362 9.11 6.89 -31.44
N ARG A 363 9.34 8.03 -30.79
CA ARG A 363 10.53 8.87 -31.10
C ARG A 363 11.82 8.21 -30.63
N GLY A 364 11.84 7.66 -29.39
CA GLY A 364 13.02 6.95 -28.87
C GLY A 364 13.37 5.68 -29.65
N ALA A 365 12.36 4.94 -30.14
CA ALA A 365 12.57 3.78 -30.98
C ALA A 365 13.07 4.16 -32.38
N GLY A 366 12.59 5.27 -32.95
CA GLY A 366 13.04 5.82 -34.24
C GLY A 366 14.48 6.33 -34.19
N GLU A 367 14.87 6.98 -33.10
CA GLU A 367 16.25 7.46 -32.89
C GLU A 367 17.23 6.30 -32.67
N ALA A 368 16.84 5.28 -31.89
CA ALA A 368 17.65 4.08 -31.71
C ALA A 368 17.83 3.27 -33.00
N LEU A 369 16.79 3.16 -33.86
CA LEU A 369 16.89 2.54 -35.17
C LEU A 369 17.77 3.36 -36.11
N ALA A 370 17.64 4.68 -36.10
CA ALA A 370 18.45 5.57 -36.94
C ALA A 370 19.94 5.55 -36.55
N GLU A 371 20.25 5.35 -35.27
CA GLU A 371 21.62 5.22 -34.79
C GLU A 371 22.23 3.86 -35.11
N THR A 372 21.40 2.78 -35.12
CA THR A 372 21.83 1.43 -35.52
C THR A 372 22.06 1.32 -37.02
N VAL A 373 21.36 2.08 -37.85
CA VAL A 373 21.54 2.11 -39.32
C VAL A 373 22.74 3.00 -39.75
N ARG A 374 23.20 3.89 -38.87
CA ARG A 374 24.38 4.75 -39.13
C ARG A 374 25.71 4.16 -38.66
N ARG A 375 25.69 3.01 -38.00
CA ARG A 375 26.87 2.20 -37.67
C ARG A 375 26.96 1.00 -38.60
#